data_62588fea75b7ae30d7818e2f298f1d00
#
_entry.id   62588fea75b7ae30d7818e2f298f1d00
#
_cell.length_a   1.000
_cell.length_b   1.000
_cell.length_c   1.000
_cell.angle_alpha   90.00
_cell.angle_beta   90.00
_cell.angle_gamma   90.00
#
_symmetry.space_group_name_H-M   'P 1'
#
loop_
_entity.id
_entity.type
_entity.pdbx_description
1 polymer ?
#
loop_
_entity_poly.entity_id
_entity_poly.type
_entity_poly.pdbx_seq_one_letter_code
_entity_poly.pdbx_strand_id
1 'polypeptide(L)'
;MSKLKNELGMSILFITHDLGLVKEFSDQVCVMKDGAIVEQGPTEKVFNDPEHGYTKKLLDAEPQPKDSIEIEHKPIIKVDNLNVFYNIPSTNIFKKNSFHAVKDISFEIYENTTIGLVGESGSGKSTLGKAIANLISYEGNISFREKNFNLNSNQEKKILKKNIQIVFQDPYGSLSPRMTIGEIVGEGLSVHFKLSKNEKEQKIDKVLSDVGIESAAKNKYPHEFSGGQRQRIAIARSLIMNPAFMILDEPTSALDRSIQIQVINLLKDIQKEYGLTYLFISHDLKVIRSMSDFIFVM
;
A
#
# COMPACT_ATOMS: atom_id res chain seq x y z
N MET A 1 -7.76 -28.02 4.37
CA MET A 1 -6.65 -28.76 3.74
C MET A 1 -6.28 -30.02 4.53
N SER A 2 -5.98 -29.97 5.84
CA SER A 2 -5.63 -31.14 6.66
C SER A 2 -6.68 -32.26 6.64
N LYS A 3 -7.97 -31.91 6.65
CA LYS A 3 -9.06 -32.88 6.56
C LYS A 3 -9.07 -33.65 5.23
N LEU A 4 -8.88 -32.94 4.11
CA LEU A 4 -8.77 -33.55 2.79
C LEU A 4 -7.53 -34.42 2.62
N LYS A 5 -6.38 -34.02 3.16
CA LYS A 5 -5.15 -34.80 3.19
C LYS A 5 -5.39 -36.15 3.87
N ASN A 6 -6.05 -36.14 5.04
CA ASN A 6 -6.28 -37.34 5.84
C ASN A 6 -7.38 -38.24 5.20
N GLU A 7 -8.46 -37.66 4.69
CA GLU A 7 -9.58 -38.42 4.08
C GLU A 7 -9.20 -39.08 2.75
N LEU A 8 -8.35 -38.43 1.96
CA LEU A 8 -7.99 -38.91 0.62
C LEU A 8 -6.63 -39.58 0.55
N GLY A 9 -5.84 -39.59 1.66
CA GLY A 9 -4.52 -40.19 1.72
C GLY A 9 -3.52 -39.55 0.75
N MET A 10 -3.69 -38.27 0.40
CA MET A 10 -2.92 -37.58 -0.63
C MET A 10 -1.72 -36.83 -0.05
N SER A 11 -0.63 -36.77 -0.82
CA SER A 11 0.48 -35.85 -0.54
C SER A 11 0.22 -34.51 -1.21
N ILE A 12 0.55 -33.41 -0.50
CA ILE A 12 0.33 -32.06 -1.00
C ILE A 12 1.68 -31.33 -1.08
N LEU A 13 2.03 -30.84 -2.27
CA LEU A 13 3.13 -29.85 -2.41
C LEU A 13 2.49 -28.46 -2.36
N PHE A 14 2.83 -27.71 -1.29
CA PHE A 14 2.31 -26.38 -1.04
C PHE A 14 3.41 -25.33 -1.29
N ILE A 15 3.22 -24.46 -2.27
CA ILE A 15 4.16 -23.39 -2.61
C ILE A 15 3.58 -22.07 -2.12
N THR A 16 4.27 -21.42 -1.20
CA THR A 16 3.83 -20.16 -0.61
C THR A 16 5.02 -19.38 -0.04
N HIS A 17 4.83 -18.10 0.13
CA HIS A 17 5.74 -17.22 0.88
C HIS A 17 5.23 -16.95 2.31
N ASP A 18 4.08 -17.47 2.69
CA ASP A 18 3.51 -17.33 4.05
C ASP A 18 4.09 -18.39 4.98
N LEU A 19 5.05 -17.98 5.79
CA LEU A 19 5.72 -18.85 6.77
C LEU A 19 4.78 -19.35 7.85
N GLY A 20 3.72 -18.61 8.19
CA GLY A 20 2.70 -19.03 9.14
C GLY A 20 1.94 -20.25 8.63
N LEU A 21 1.48 -20.22 7.38
CA LEU A 21 0.82 -21.34 6.73
C LEU A 21 1.76 -22.55 6.61
N VAL A 22 3.03 -22.33 6.25
CA VAL A 22 4.02 -23.40 6.20
C VAL A 22 4.19 -24.06 7.55
N LYS A 23 4.34 -23.28 8.62
CA LYS A 23 4.51 -23.79 10.00
C LYS A 23 3.30 -24.61 10.47
N GLU A 24 2.09 -24.21 10.07
CA GLU A 24 0.84 -24.85 10.50
C GLU A 24 0.51 -26.14 9.72
N PHE A 25 0.78 -26.16 8.41
CA PHE A 25 0.25 -27.20 7.53
C PHE A 25 1.28 -28.18 6.98
N SER A 26 2.59 -27.88 7.01
CA SER A 26 3.60 -28.73 6.39
C SER A 26 4.35 -29.60 7.38
N ASP A 27 4.62 -30.84 6.99
CA ASP A 27 5.44 -31.80 7.76
C ASP A 27 6.93 -31.55 7.45
N GLN A 28 7.23 -31.15 6.19
CA GLN A 28 8.58 -30.90 5.67
C GLN A 28 8.62 -29.56 4.93
N VAL A 29 9.74 -28.89 5.01
CA VAL A 29 9.98 -27.60 4.37
C VAL A 29 11.20 -27.67 3.46
N CYS A 30 11.09 -27.09 2.26
CA CYS A 30 12.20 -26.79 1.39
C CYS A 30 12.27 -25.27 1.19
N VAL A 31 13.36 -24.66 1.60
CA VAL A 31 13.64 -23.23 1.38
C VAL A 31 14.38 -23.07 0.08
N MET A 32 13.83 -22.27 -0.85
CA MET A 32 14.44 -22.01 -2.15
C MET A 32 14.97 -20.59 -2.26
N LYS A 33 16.13 -20.43 -2.90
CA LYS A 33 16.70 -19.14 -3.28
C LYS A 33 17.45 -19.28 -4.59
N ASP A 34 17.26 -18.31 -5.50
CA ASP A 34 17.95 -18.23 -6.79
C ASP A 34 17.88 -19.54 -7.61
N GLY A 35 16.73 -20.23 -7.56
CA GLY A 35 16.49 -21.49 -8.26
C GLY A 35 17.05 -22.74 -7.58
N ALA A 36 17.70 -22.62 -6.43
CA ALA A 36 18.27 -23.75 -5.68
C ALA A 36 17.57 -23.95 -4.33
N ILE A 37 17.49 -25.21 -3.87
CA ILE A 37 17.11 -25.51 -2.49
C ILE A 37 18.33 -25.21 -1.61
N VAL A 38 18.19 -24.25 -0.70
CA VAL A 38 19.26 -23.82 0.21
C VAL A 38 19.17 -24.48 1.57
N GLU A 39 17.98 -24.94 1.97
CA GLU A 39 17.76 -25.70 3.19
C GLU A 39 16.50 -26.55 3.07
N GLN A 40 16.51 -27.75 3.66
CA GLN A 40 15.35 -28.63 3.72
C GLN A 40 15.36 -29.49 4.99
N GLY A 41 14.19 -29.84 5.47
CA GLY A 41 14.05 -30.70 6.64
C GLY A 41 12.66 -30.67 7.26
N PRO A 42 12.48 -31.35 8.41
CA PRO A 42 11.25 -31.27 9.19
C PRO A 42 10.94 -29.82 9.54
N THR A 43 9.65 -29.43 9.46
CA THR A 43 9.20 -28.06 9.68
C THR A 43 9.69 -27.51 11.02
N GLU A 44 9.55 -28.28 12.09
CA GLU A 44 10.01 -27.86 13.43
C GLU A 44 11.51 -27.53 13.45
N LYS A 45 12.35 -28.38 12.82
CA LYS A 45 13.82 -28.17 12.79
C LYS A 45 14.15 -26.87 12.04
N VAL A 46 13.64 -26.70 10.82
CA VAL A 46 13.96 -25.55 9.97
C VAL A 46 13.48 -24.24 10.60
N PHE A 47 12.36 -24.24 11.34
CA PHE A 47 11.84 -23.04 11.99
C PHE A 47 12.50 -22.69 13.31
N ASN A 48 12.93 -23.71 14.10
CA ASN A 48 13.47 -23.47 15.44
C ASN A 48 15.01 -23.40 15.44
N ASP A 49 15.68 -24.11 14.51
CA ASP A 49 17.14 -24.13 14.39
C ASP A 49 17.56 -24.11 12.91
N PRO A 50 17.33 -22.99 12.20
CA PRO A 50 17.73 -22.83 10.81
C PRO A 50 19.25 -22.80 10.68
N GLU A 51 19.78 -23.57 9.73
CA GLU A 51 21.22 -23.66 9.49
C GLU A 51 21.69 -22.61 8.45
N HIS A 52 20.93 -22.45 7.38
CA HIS A 52 21.31 -21.58 6.28
C HIS A 52 21.04 -20.09 6.58
N GLY A 53 22.02 -19.21 6.27
CA GLY A 53 21.92 -17.77 6.55
C GLY A 53 20.74 -17.06 5.87
N TYR A 54 20.25 -17.55 4.72
CA TYR A 54 19.06 -17.03 4.07
C TYR A 54 17.79 -17.42 4.83
N THR A 55 17.69 -18.66 5.31
CA THR A 55 16.56 -19.12 6.14
C THR A 55 16.45 -18.30 7.42
N LYS A 56 17.59 -18.06 8.11
CA LYS A 56 17.63 -17.18 9.29
C LYS A 56 17.06 -15.80 8.97
N LYS A 57 17.57 -15.16 7.92
CA LYS A 57 17.06 -13.85 7.47
C LYS A 57 15.58 -13.88 7.10
N LEU A 58 15.10 -14.96 6.50
CA LEU A 58 13.70 -15.11 6.11
C LEU A 58 12.77 -15.25 7.33
N LEU A 59 13.21 -15.98 8.36
CA LEU A 59 12.47 -16.17 9.61
C LEU A 59 12.54 -14.94 10.52
N ASP A 60 13.71 -14.28 10.59
CA ASP A 60 13.91 -13.02 11.34
C ASP A 60 13.16 -11.83 10.70
N ALA A 61 12.78 -11.98 9.43
CA ALA A 61 12.09 -10.96 8.67
C ALA A 61 10.61 -10.81 9.07
N GLU A 62 10.30 -10.81 10.37
CA GLU A 62 8.97 -10.41 10.86
C GLU A 62 8.98 -8.91 11.18
N PRO A 63 7.99 -8.15 10.65
CA PRO A 63 7.84 -6.75 10.98
C PRO A 63 7.61 -6.61 12.49
N GLN A 64 8.47 -5.87 13.17
CA GLN A 64 8.29 -5.59 14.60
C GLN A 64 7.09 -4.65 14.81
N PRO A 65 6.29 -4.84 15.86
CA PRO A 65 5.22 -3.92 16.22
C PRO A 65 5.75 -2.48 16.34
N LYS A 66 4.92 -1.51 15.97
CA LYS A 66 5.24 -0.09 16.16
C LYS A 66 5.08 0.28 17.64
N ASP A 67 6.00 1.08 18.16
CA ASP A 67 5.87 1.63 19.51
C ASP A 67 4.70 2.61 19.56
N SER A 68 4.02 2.68 20.72
CA SER A 68 2.94 3.65 20.95
C SER A 68 3.51 5.07 20.97
N ILE A 69 2.85 5.98 20.26
CA ILE A 69 3.20 7.41 20.25
C ILE A 69 2.15 8.23 21.01
N GLU A 70 2.60 9.29 21.68
CA GLU A 70 1.69 10.34 22.14
C GLU A 70 1.20 11.14 20.93
N ILE A 71 -0.11 11.32 20.82
CA ILE A 71 -0.74 11.91 19.64
C ILE A 71 -1.09 13.35 19.94
N GLU A 72 -0.54 14.28 19.15
CA GLU A 72 -1.11 15.61 19.05
C GLU A 72 -2.45 15.52 18.30
N HIS A 73 -3.55 15.84 18.99
CA HIS A 73 -4.93 15.63 18.51
C HIS A 73 -5.37 16.67 17.46
N LYS A 74 -4.66 16.78 16.33
CA LYS A 74 -5.14 17.59 15.19
C LYS A 74 -5.64 16.67 14.09
N PRO A 75 -6.95 16.65 13.80
CA PRO A 75 -7.49 15.84 12.72
C PRO A 75 -7.03 16.38 11.36
N ILE A 76 -6.42 15.54 10.53
CA ILE A 76 -6.07 15.86 9.14
C ILE A 76 -7.20 15.47 8.18
N ILE A 77 -7.85 14.32 8.43
CA ILE A 77 -9.02 13.86 7.68
C ILE A 77 -10.13 13.59 8.69
N LYS A 78 -11.32 14.11 8.40
CA LYS A 78 -12.54 13.72 9.09
C LYS A 78 -13.55 13.24 8.06
N VAL A 79 -14.12 12.08 8.32
CA VAL A 79 -15.15 11.43 7.51
C VAL A 79 -16.42 11.34 8.33
N ASP A 80 -17.54 11.86 7.80
CA ASP A 80 -18.84 11.86 8.46
C ASP A 80 -19.88 11.20 7.53
N ASN A 81 -20.52 10.12 7.99
CA ASN A 81 -21.62 9.40 7.34
C ASN A 81 -21.34 9.08 5.86
N LEU A 82 -20.13 8.56 5.59
CA LEU A 82 -19.69 8.24 4.23
C LEU A 82 -20.39 7.02 3.68
N ASN A 83 -21.00 7.19 2.50
CA ASN A 83 -21.66 6.14 1.76
C ASN A 83 -21.15 6.12 0.32
N VAL A 84 -20.89 4.93 -0.22
CA VAL A 84 -20.47 4.75 -1.62
C VAL A 84 -21.35 3.72 -2.30
N PHE A 85 -21.90 4.10 -3.44
CA PHE A 85 -22.77 3.25 -4.26
C PHE A 85 -22.16 3.05 -5.64
N TYR A 86 -22.16 1.79 -6.11
CA TYR A 86 -21.85 1.46 -7.48
C TYR A 86 -23.09 1.05 -8.25
N ASN A 87 -23.30 1.62 -9.42
CA ASN A 87 -24.38 1.22 -10.31
C ASN A 87 -24.07 -0.15 -10.91
N ILE A 88 -24.99 -1.10 -10.71
CA ILE A 88 -24.89 -2.43 -11.34
C ILE A 88 -25.75 -2.39 -12.61
N PRO A 89 -25.22 -2.86 -13.77
CA PRO A 89 -26.03 -3.01 -14.95
C PRO A 89 -27.26 -3.88 -14.67
N SER A 90 -28.46 -3.34 -14.92
CA SER A 90 -29.72 -4.09 -14.79
C SER A 90 -30.22 -4.49 -16.17
N THR A 91 -30.69 -5.72 -16.31
CA THR A 91 -31.40 -6.18 -17.52
C THR A 91 -32.76 -5.46 -17.70
N ASN A 92 -33.26 -4.84 -16.63
CA ASN A 92 -34.50 -4.07 -16.68
C ASN A 92 -34.17 -2.55 -16.71
N ILE A 93 -34.49 -1.90 -17.84
CA ILE A 93 -34.21 -0.48 -18.12
C ILE A 93 -34.83 0.46 -17.06
N PHE A 94 -35.88 0.02 -16.37
CA PHE A 94 -36.59 0.82 -15.36
C PHE A 94 -36.08 0.60 -13.91
N LYS A 95 -35.15 -0.35 -13.67
CA LYS A 95 -34.67 -0.65 -12.32
C LYS A 95 -33.17 -0.35 -12.21
N LYS A 96 -32.82 0.73 -11.55
CA LYS A 96 -31.42 1.01 -11.15
C LYS A 96 -31.08 0.11 -9.97
N ASN A 97 -30.25 -0.89 -10.21
CA ASN A 97 -29.66 -1.66 -9.12
C ASN A 97 -28.36 -0.98 -8.71
N SER A 98 -28.20 -0.69 -7.41
CA SER A 98 -26.98 -0.15 -6.84
C SER A 98 -26.42 -1.10 -5.80
N PHE A 99 -25.10 -1.27 -5.79
CA PHE A 99 -24.38 -1.98 -4.75
C PHE A 99 -23.86 -0.96 -3.75
N HIS A 100 -24.20 -1.11 -2.48
CA HIS A 100 -23.76 -0.25 -1.37
C HIS A 100 -22.42 -0.78 -0.85
N ALA A 101 -21.33 -0.22 -1.35
CA ALA A 101 -19.97 -0.71 -1.09
C ALA A 101 -19.35 -0.18 0.20
N VAL A 102 -19.73 1.03 0.64
CA VAL A 102 -19.32 1.64 1.92
C VAL A 102 -20.57 2.18 2.58
N LYS A 103 -20.82 1.84 3.86
CA LYS A 103 -22.08 2.07 4.56
C LYS A 103 -21.86 2.85 5.85
N ASP A 104 -22.32 4.09 5.90
CA ASP A 104 -22.38 4.96 7.08
C ASP A 104 -21.08 5.03 7.90
N ILE A 105 -19.94 5.18 7.23
CA ILE A 105 -18.64 5.20 7.90
C ILE A 105 -18.33 6.62 8.39
N SER A 106 -17.96 6.73 9.69
CA SER A 106 -17.51 7.98 10.30
C SER A 106 -16.28 7.73 11.15
N PHE A 107 -15.21 8.52 10.94
CA PHE A 107 -13.95 8.45 11.71
C PHE A 107 -13.08 9.69 11.49
N GLU A 108 -12.03 9.82 12.30
CA GLU A 108 -11.00 10.85 12.17
C GLU A 108 -9.62 10.22 12.04
N ILE A 109 -8.75 10.85 11.27
CA ILE A 109 -7.33 10.53 11.14
C ILE A 109 -6.54 11.75 11.62
N TYR A 110 -5.53 11.52 12.46
CA TYR A 110 -4.72 12.58 13.06
C TYR A 110 -3.41 12.77 12.32
N GLU A 111 -2.85 14.00 12.34
CA GLU A 111 -1.57 14.31 11.67
C GLU A 111 -0.44 13.42 12.21
N ASN A 112 0.52 13.08 11.34
CA ASN A 112 1.70 12.27 11.63
C ASN A 112 1.43 10.84 12.14
N THR A 113 0.19 10.33 11.99
CA THR A 113 -0.16 8.97 12.38
C THR A 113 -0.32 8.05 11.18
N THR A 114 -0.28 6.75 11.42
CA THR A 114 -0.68 5.72 10.47
C THR A 114 -1.93 5.01 10.98
N ILE A 115 -3.01 5.07 10.20
CA ILE A 115 -4.19 4.24 10.40
C ILE A 115 -4.07 2.99 9.54
N GLY A 116 -4.08 1.82 10.18
CA GLY A 116 -4.20 0.54 9.49
C GLY A 116 -5.66 0.21 9.21
N LEU A 117 -6.00 -0.08 7.96
CA LEU A 117 -7.35 -0.52 7.60
C LEU A 117 -7.30 -1.99 7.17
N VAL A 118 -7.96 -2.84 7.94
CA VAL A 118 -8.02 -4.29 7.71
C VAL A 118 -9.45 -4.75 7.43
N GLY A 119 -9.60 -5.91 6.84
CA GLY A 119 -10.89 -6.56 6.58
C GLY A 119 -10.80 -7.58 5.46
N GLU A 120 -11.87 -8.33 5.25
CA GLU A 120 -11.93 -9.34 4.19
C GLU A 120 -11.82 -8.72 2.79
N SER A 121 -11.43 -9.55 1.80
CA SER A 121 -11.47 -9.11 0.41
C SER A 121 -12.91 -8.74 0.02
N GLY A 122 -13.06 -7.58 -0.63
CA GLY A 122 -14.39 -7.06 -0.99
C GLY A 122 -15.14 -6.30 0.12
N SER A 123 -14.57 -6.10 1.33
CA SER A 123 -15.24 -5.35 2.40
C SER A 123 -15.37 -3.84 2.14
N GLY A 124 -14.74 -3.31 1.08
CA GLY A 124 -14.88 -1.89 0.71
C GLY A 124 -13.65 -1.03 1.01
N LYS A 125 -12.54 -1.57 1.53
CA LYS A 125 -11.33 -0.82 1.93
C LYS A 125 -10.76 0.08 0.83
N SER A 126 -10.49 -0.49 -0.34
CA SER A 126 -9.99 0.29 -1.50
C SER A 126 -11.02 1.29 -2.00
N THR A 127 -12.31 0.99 -1.87
CA THR A 127 -13.40 1.93 -2.18
C THR A 127 -13.38 3.12 -1.24
N LEU A 128 -13.21 2.87 0.07
CA LEU A 128 -13.06 3.93 1.08
C LEU A 128 -11.84 4.82 0.76
N GLY A 129 -10.68 4.22 0.47
CA GLY A 129 -9.48 4.95 0.07
C GLY A 129 -9.69 5.83 -1.16
N LYS A 130 -10.36 5.29 -2.21
CA LYS A 130 -10.68 6.05 -3.43
C LYS A 130 -11.68 7.19 -3.17
N ALA A 131 -12.65 7.00 -2.27
CA ALA A 131 -13.59 8.06 -1.88
C ALA A 131 -12.85 9.20 -1.16
N ILE A 132 -11.97 8.89 -0.20
CA ILE A 132 -11.15 9.90 0.51
C ILE A 132 -10.23 10.65 -0.46
N ALA A 133 -9.64 9.95 -1.43
CA ALA A 133 -8.84 10.57 -2.50
C ALA A 133 -9.68 11.36 -3.52
N ASN A 134 -11.00 11.40 -3.36
CA ASN A 134 -11.95 12.03 -4.29
C ASN A 134 -11.79 11.53 -5.74
N LEU A 135 -11.59 10.23 -5.91
CA LEU A 135 -11.50 9.55 -7.20
C LEU A 135 -12.82 8.95 -7.66
N ILE A 136 -13.77 8.76 -6.73
CA ILE A 136 -15.11 8.23 -6.98
C ILE A 136 -16.14 9.09 -6.27
N SER A 137 -17.37 9.04 -6.74
CA SER A 137 -18.51 9.74 -6.10
C SER A 137 -18.90 9.06 -4.80
N TYR A 138 -19.30 9.86 -3.81
CA TYR A 138 -19.75 9.41 -2.50
C TYR A 138 -20.86 10.35 -1.97
N GLU A 139 -21.59 9.86 -0.99
CA GLU A 139 -22.51 10.64 -0.15
C GLU A 139 -21.91 10.78 1.24
N GLY A 140 -22.29 11.82 1.99
CA GLY A 140 -21.69 12.17 3.27
C GLY A 140 -20.67 13.30 3.13
N ASN A 141 -19.80 13.46 4.14
CA ASN A 141 -18.86 14.57 4.18
C ASN A 141 -17.43 14.11 4.45
N ILE A 142 -16.47 14.68 3.73
CA ILE A 142 -15.04 14.48 3.97
C ILE A 142 -14.40 15.85 4.09
N SER A 143 -13.77 16.13 5.24
CA SER A 143 -12.99 17.34 5.45
C SER A 143 -11.50 17.03 5.56
N PHE A 144 -10.68 17.96 5.08
CA PHE A 144 -9.22 17.94 5.18
C PHE A 144 -8.76 19.17 5.96
N ARG A 145 -8.06 18.95 7.09
CA ARG A 145 -7.65 20.01 8.01
C ARG A 145 -8.84 20.93 8.39
N GLU A 146 -9.93 20.32 8.87
CA GLU A 146 -11.18 20.98 9.29
C GLU A 146 -11.90 21.77 8.20
N LYS A 147 -11.38 21.74 6.96
CA LYS A 147 -11.99 22.42 5.83
C LYS A 147 -12.80 21.46 4.96
N ASN A 148 -14.07 21.75 4.81
CA ASN A 148 -14.91 21.10 3.81
C ASN A 148 -14.61 21.69 2.42
N PHE A 149 -14.30 20.85 1.46
CA PHE A 149 -13.97 21.27 0.11
C PHE A 149 -15.22 21.25 -0.79
N ASN A 150 -15.40 22.34 -1.51
CA ASN A 150 -16.39 22.37 -2.59
C ASN A 150 -15.87 21.59 -3.80
N LEU A 151 -16.34 20.36 -3.95
CA LEU A 151 -15.93 19.48 -5.05
C LEU A 151 -16.42 19.94 -6.44
N ASN A 152 -17.18 21.01 -6.53
CA ASN A 152 -17.49 21.67 -7.81
C ASN A 152 -16.42 22.69 -8.21
N SER A 153 -15.57 23.14 -7.26
CA SER A 153 -14.47 24.06 -7.51
C SER A 153 -13.23 23.33 -8.04
N ASN A 154 -12.79 23.64 -9.26
CA ASN A 154 -11.55 23.09 -9.84
C ASN A 154 -10.30 23.47 -9.02
N GLN A 155 -10.32 24.65 -8.39
CA GLN A 155 -9.20 25.10 -7.55
C GLN A 155 -9.09 24.26 -6.28
N GLU A 156 -10.19 23.98 -5.61
CA GLU A 156 -10.20 23.16 -4.40
C GLU A 156 -9.87 21.70 -4.70
N LYS A 157 -10.37 21.15 -5.83
CA LYS A 157 -9.93 19.84 -6.32
C LYS A 157 -8.41 19.74 -6.53
N LYS A 158 -7.80 20.81 -7.07
CA LYS A 158 -6.32 20.84 -7.26
C LYS A 158 -5.58 20.83 -5.93
N ILE A 159 -6.10 21.57 -4.93
CA ILE A 159 -5.51 21.58 -3.58
C ILE A 159 -5.60 20.19 -2.94
N LEU A 160 -6.76 19.54 -3.00
CA LEU A 160 -6.94 18.18 -2.49
C LEU A 160 -6.00 17.18 -3.16
N LYS A 161 -5.99 17.16 -4.51
CA LYS A 161 -5.13 16.26 -5.29
C LYS A 161 -3.64 16.46 -5.04
N LYS A 162 -3.21 17.66 -4.64
CA LYS A 162 -1.83 17.91 -4.23
C LYS A 162 -1.54 17.32 -2.84
N ASN A 163 -2.44 17.48 -1.90
CA ASN A 163 -2.22 17.14 -0.49
C ASN A 163 -2.60 15.71 -0.14
N ILE A 164 -3.51 15.09 -0.89
CA ILE A 164 -3.96 13.71 -0.70
C ILE A 164 -3.51 12.90 -1.90
N GLN A 165 -2.60 11.96 -1.69
CA GLN A 165 -2.08 11.08 -2.71
C GLN A 165 -2.42 9.63 -2.44
N ILE A 166 -2.48 8.80 -3.48
CA ILE A 166 -2.77 7.38 -3.37
C ILE A 166 -1.71 6.56 -4.13
N VAL A 167 -1.23 5.52 -3.47
CA VAL A 167 -0.42 4.46 -4.06
C VAL A 167 -1.31 3.24 -4.20
N PHE A 168 -1.51 2.78 -5.44
CA PHE A 168 -2.40 1.66 -5.74
C PHE A 168 -1.73 0.31 -5.54
N GLN A 169 -2.54 -0.72 -5.35
CA GLN A 169 -2.15 -2.11 -5.16
C GLN A 169 -1.31 -2.68 -6.32
N ASP A 170 -1.65 -2.31 -7.56
CA ASP A 170 -0.94 -2.77 -8.75
C ASP A 170 0.03 -1.70 -9.28
N PRO A 171 1.35 -1.83 -9.01
CA PRO A 171 2.33 -0.90 -9.55
C PRO A 171 2.49 -1.03 -11.08
N TYR A 172 2.18 -2.18 -11.68
CA TYR A 172 2.23 -2.37 -13.13
C TYR A 172 1.15 -1.56 -13.85
N GLY A 173 -0.09 -1.67 -13.40
CA GLY A 173 -1.21 -0.93 -13.98
C GLY A 173 -1.19 0.57 -13.66
N SER A 174 -0.46 0.98 -12.62
CA SER A 174 -0.39 2.38 -12.19
C SER A 174 0.69 3.20 -12.90
N LEU A 175 1.71 2.57 -13.49
CA LEU A 175 2.81 3.22 -14.20
C LEU A 175 2.62 3.08 -15.72
N SER A 176 2.61 4.19 -16.45
CA SER A 176 2.49 4.17 -17.92
C SER A 176 3.70 3.45 -18.55
N PRO A 177 3.52 2.35 -19.31
CA PRO A 177 4.64 1.64 -19.91
C PRO A 177 5.32 2.39 -21.06
N ARG A 178 4.74 3.51 -21.50
CA ARG A 178 5.21 4.33 -22.62
C ARG A 178 5.97 5.57 -22.18
N MET A 179 6.05 5.81 -20.87
CA MET A 179 6.73 6.97 -20.29
C MET A 179 7.97 6.51 -19.54
N THR A 180 9.02 7.33 -19.54
CA THR A 180 10.19 7.10 -18.69
C THR A 180 9.84 7.35 -17.21
N ILE A 181 10.68 6.82 -16.32
CA ILE A 181 10.48 7.01 -14.87
C ILE A 181 10.47 8.49 -14.50
N GLY A 182 11.37 9.29 -15.08
CA GLY A 182 11.42 10.73 -14.84
C GLY A 182 10.14 11.45 -15.29
N GLU A 183 9.56 11.04 -16.41
CA GLU A 183 8.27 11.57 -16.90
C GLU A 183 7.13 11.20 -15.97
N ILE A 184 7.05 9.92 -15.56
CA ILE A 184 6.01 9.41 -14.65
C ILE A 184 6.06 10.13 -13.31
N VAL A 185 7.23 10.19 -12.68
CA VAL A 185 7.41 10.83 -11.37
C VAL A 185 7.17 12.33 -11.47
N GLY A 186 7.67 12.97 -12.52
CA GLY A 186 7.55 14.41 -12.71
C GLY A 186 6.22 14.91 -13.29
N GLU A 187 5.28 14.04 -13.63
CA GLU A 187 3.99 14.41 -14.26
C GLU A 187 3.20 15.41 -13.40
N GLY A 188 3.03 15.07 -12.12
CA GLY A 188 2.30 15.90 -11.16
C GLY A 188 2.91 17.29 -10.98
N LEU A 189 4.22 17.42 -11.03
CA LEU A 189 4.89 18.72 -10.93
C LEU A 189 4.48 19.67 -12.07
N SER A 190 4.32 19.14 -13.27
CA SER A 190 3.94 19.95 -14.45
C SER A 190 2.52 20.50 -14.36
N VAL A 191 1.62 19.81 -13.65
CA VAL A 191 0.22 20.18 -13.50
C VAL A 191 0.00 21.13 -12.32
N HIS A 192 0.75 20.95 -11.23
CA HIS A 192 0.47 21.61 -9.96
C HIS A 192 1.45 22.71 -9.59
N PHE A 193 2.62 22.77 -10.25
CA PHE A 193 3.69 23.73 -9.91
C PHE A 193 4.19 24.47 -11.17
N LYS A 194 4.59 25.70 -10.98
CA LYS A 194 5.29 26.50 -12.01
C LYS A 194 6.79 26.40 -11.73
N LEU A 195 7.46 25.38 -12.27
CA LEU A 195 8.88 25.11 -12.06
C LEU A 195 9.64 25.25 -13.39
N SER A 196 10.87 25.72 -13.33
CA SER A 196 11.82 25.61 -14.44
C SER A 196 12.19 24.13 -14.67
N LYS A 197 12.76 23.83 -15.84
CA LYS A 197 13.20 22.48 -16.17
C LYS A 197 14.22 21.95 -15.15
N ASN A 198 15.16 22.80 -14.74
CA ASN A 198 16.22 22.42 -13.78
C ASN A 198 15.64 22.11 -12.38
N GLU A 199 14.74 22.97 -11.87
CA GLU A 199 14.07 22.72 -10.58
C GLU A 199 13.24 21.41 -10.60
N LYS A 200 12.59 21.13 -11.72
CA LYS A 200 11.84 19.89 -11.89
C LYS A 200 12.78 18.68 -11.85
N GLU A 201 13.89 18.71 -12.57
CA GLU A 201 14.89 17.65 -12.58
C GLU A 201 15.49 17.40 -11.20
N GLN A 202 15.87 18.47 -10.48
CA GLN A 202 16.40 18.36 -9.12
C GLN A 202 15.39 17.70 -8.15
N LYS A 203 14.10 18.03 -8.24
CA LYS A 203 13.06 17.40 -7.44
C LYS A 203 12.88 15.92 -7.77
N ILE A 204 12.94 15.57 -9.06
CA ILE A 204 12.85 14.16 -9.50
C ILE A 204 14.06 13.38 -8.98
N ASP A 205 15.27 13.91 -9.14
CA ASP A 205 16.49 13.25 -8.68
C ASP A 205 16.46 13.04 -7.16
N LYS A 206 16.03 14.07 -6.40
CA LYS A 206 15.89 13.94 -4.95
C LYS A 206 14.92 12.85 -4.56
N VAL A 207 13.68 12.87 -5.05
CA VAL A 207 12.65 11.91 -4.64
C VAL A 207 12.99 10.49 -5.08
N LEU A 208 13.66 10.28 -6.22
CA LEU A 208 14.15 8.97 -6.63
C LEU A 208 15.22 8.45 -5.65
N SER A 209 16.16 9.32 -5.24
CA SER A 209 17.14 9.00 -4.21
C SER A 209 16.48 8.63 -2.89
N ASP A 210 15.47 9.39 -2.44
CA ASP A 210 14.74 9.17 -1.19
C ASP A 210 14.03 7.79 -1.15
N VAL A 211 13.62 7.28 -2.32
CA VAL A 211 13.04 5.92 -2.42
C VAL A 211 14.08 4.84 -2.76
N GLY A 212 15.38 5.18 -2.80
CA GLY A 212 16.47 4.25 -3.09
C GLY A 212 16.53 3.80 -4.55
N ILE A 213 16.16 4.69 -5.48
CA ILE A 213 16.33 4.51 -6.93
C ILE A 213 17.40 5.48 -7.42
N GLU A 214 18.41 4.97 -8.14
CA GLU A 214 19.47 5.80 -8.70
C GLU A 214 18.92 6.84 -9.70
N SER A 215 19.33 8.09 -9.58
CA SER A 215 18.89 9.17 -10.47
C SER A 215 19.19 8.89 -11.95
N ALA A 216 20.22 8.13 -12.26
CA ALA A 216 20.55 7.71 -13.63
C ALA A 216 19.43 6.85 -14.26
N ALA A 217 18.62 6.20 -13.43
CA ALA A 217 17.52 5.36 -13.87
C ALA A 217 16.29 6.13 -14.36
N LYS A 218 16.25 7.48 -14.21
CA LYS A 218 15.10 8.32 -14.63
C LYS A 218 14.76 8.23 -16.13
N ASN A 219 15.73 7.86 -16.98
CA ASN A 219 15.53 7.71 -18.42
C ASN A 219 15.08 6.30 -18.84
N LYS A 220 14.98 5.35 -17.90
CA LYS A 220 14.50 3.99 -18.15
C LYS A 220 12.98 3.91 -18.10
N TYR A 221 12.45 2.81 -18.65
CA TYR A 221 11.02 2.52 -18.67
C TYR A 221 10.62 1.56 -17.53
N PRO A 222 9.35 1.55 -17.09
CA PRO A 222 8.90 0.69 -15.99
C PRO A 222 9.21 -0.80 -16.15
N HIS A 223 9.20 -1.32 -17.39
CA HIS A 223 9.46 -2.74 -17.65
C HIS A 223 10.91 -3.17 -17.36
N GLU A 224 11.84 -2.23 -17.23
CA GLU A 224 13.25 -2.50 -16.90
C GLU A 224 13.50 -2.67 -15.38
N PHE A 225 12.44 -2.56 -14.55
CA PHE A 225 12.54 -2.60 -13.10
C PHE A 225 11.85 -3.82 -12.50
N SER A 226 12.38 -4.31 -11.37
CA SER A 226 11.73 -5.35 -10.57
C SER A 226 10.42 -4.85 -9.94
N GLY A 227 9.55 -5.76 -9.45
CA GLY A 227 8.30 -5.41 -8.78
C GLY A 227 8.49 -4.45 -7.62
N GLY A 228 9.48 -4.71 -6.75
CA GLY A 228 9.81 -3.84 -5.62
C GLY A 228 10.33 -2.46 -6.04
N GLN A 229 11.14 -2.38 -7.09
CA GLN A 229 11.58 -1.11 -7.64
C GLN A 229 10.42 -0.30 -8.25
N ARG A 230 9.49 -0.95 -8.97
CA ARG A 230 8.28 -0.28 -9.47
C ARG A 230 7.41 0.25 -8.34
N GLN A 231 7.29 -0.49 -7.24
CA GLN A 231 6.57 -0.02 -6.06
C GLN A 231 7.23 1.24 -5.47
N ARG A 232 8.56 1.28 -5.36
CA ARG A 232 9.31 2.47 -4.92
C ARG A 232 9.09 3.66 -5.87
N ILE A 233 9.03 3.43 -7.18
CA ILE A 233 8.72 4.45 -8.18
C ILE A 233 7.28 4.97 -8.03
N ALA A 234 6.30 4.10 -7.76
CA ALA A 234 4.92 4.50 -7.49
C ALA A 234 4.81 5.36 -6.21
N ILE A 235 5.59 5.02 -5.17
CA ILE A 235 5.73 5.84 -3.96
C ILE A 235 6.36 7.19 -4.31
N ALA A 236 7.46 7.23 -5.08
CA ALA A 236 8.12 8.47 -5.50
C ALA A 236 7.18 9.41 -6.27
N ARG A 237 6.35 8.85 -7.17
CA ARG A 237 5.34 9.62 -7.93
C ARG A 237 4.34 10.33 -7.02
N SER A 238 3.96 9.70 -5.93
CA SER A 238 3.06 10.30 -4.93
C SER A 238 3.81 11.29 -4.02
N LEU A 239 5.01 10.93 -3.58
CA LEU A 239 5.83 11.69 -2.64
C LEU A 239 6.31 13.03 -3.22
N ILE A 240 6.60 13.10 -4.54
CA ILE A 240 7.11 14.32 -5.20
C ILE A 240 6.15 15.50 -5.09
N MET A 241 4.87 15.23 -4.88
CA MET A 241 3.84 16.26 -4.66
C MET A 241 3.95 16.90 -3.29
N ASN A 242 4.79 16.38 -2.39
CA ASN A 242 4.89 16.74 -0.98
C ASN A 242 3.51 16.74 -0.30
N PRO A 243 2.82 15.60 -0.31
CA PRO A 243 1.47 15.49 0.25
C PRO A 243 1.50 15.57 1.78
N ALA A 244 0.38 15.92 2.38
CA ALA A 244 0.20 15.81 3.84
C ALA A 244 -0.37 14.44 4.24
N PHE A 245 -1.09 13.78 3.31
CA PHE A 245 -1.76 12.52 3.56
C PHE A 245 -1.58 11.56 2.37
N MET A 246 -1.17 10.32 2.66
CA MET A 246 -1.03 9.29 1.64
C MET A 246 -1.89 8.06 1.98
N ILE A 247 -2.62 7.60 1.00
CA ILE A 247 -3.36 6.35 1.04
C ILE A 247 -2.50 5.29 0.36
N LEU A 248 -2.20 4.22 1.10
CA LEU A 248 -1.37 3.12 0.65
C LEU A 248 -2.26 1.88 0.52
N ASP A 249 -2.77 1.63 -0.69
CA ASP A 249 -3.72 0.55 -0.96
C ASP A 249 -2.96 -0.73 -1.31
N GLU A 250 -2.79 -1.62 -0.33
CA GLU A 250 -2.05 -2.87 -0.41
C GLU A 250 -0.64 -2.74 -1.03
N PRO A 251 0.20 -1.81 -0.57
CA PRO A 251 1.42 -1.42 -1.27
C PRO A 251 2.49 -2.53 -1.32
N THR A 252 2.28 -3.64 -0.63
CA THR A 252 3.27 -4.73 -0.52
C THR A 252 2.71 -6.11 -0.85
N SER A 253 1.43 -6.22 -1.25
CA SER A 253 0.74 -7.50 -1.43
C SER A 253 1.31 -8.38 -2.55
N ALA A 254 1.87 -7.76 -3.60
CA ALA A 254 2.46 -8.45 -4.75
C ALA A 254 3.98 -8.70 -4.63
N LEU A 255 4.57 -8.42 -3.45
CA LEU A 255 6.02 -8.51 -3.23
C LEU A 255 6.36 -9.72 -2.36
N ASP A 256 7.54 -10.30 -2.62
CA ASP A 256 8.10 -11.29 -1.70
C ASP A 256 8.42 -10.69 -0.32
N ARG A 257 8.54 -11.55 0.69
CA ARG A 257 8.67 -11.11 2.10
C ARG A 257 9.87 -10.19 2.34
N SER A 258 10.98 -10.45 1.69
CA SER A 258 12.21 -9.67 1.89
C SER A 258 12.08 -8.26 1.32
N ILE A 259 11.50 -8.13 0.16
CA ILE A 259 11.20 -6.84 -0.49
C ILE A 259 10.09 -6.10 0.25
N GLN A 260 9.05 -6.82 0.72
CA GLN A 260 7.97 -6.26 1.54
C GLN A 260 8.53 -5.48 2.74
N ILE A 261 9.47 -6.09 3.49
CA ILE A 261 10.08 -5.44 4.66
C ILE A 261 10.89 -4.20 4.25
N GLN A 262 11.63 -4.27 3.15
CA GLN A 262 12.37 -3.10 2.66
C GLN A 262 11.43 -1.94 2.31
N VAL A 263 10.27 -2.22 1.71
CA VAL A 263 9.27 -1.18 1.38
C VAL A 263 8.60 -0.64 2.65
N ILE A 264 8.32 -1.50 3.63
CA ILE A 264 7.77 -1.08 4.93
C ILE A 264 8.74 -0.14 5.66
N ASN A 265 10.03 -0.51 5.74
CA ASN A 265 11.04 0.33 6.38
C ASN A 265 11.21 1.67 5.63
N LEU A 266 11.25 1.63 4.31
CA LEU A 266 11.26 2.85 3.48
C LEU A 266 10.07 3.76 3.79
N LEU A 267 8.86 3.22 3.90
CA LEU A 267 7.66 4.01 4.23
C LEU A 267 7.73 4.63 5.63
N LYS A 268 8.32 3.92 6.60
CA LYS A 268 8.56 4.44 7.96
C LYS A 268 9.56 5.61 7.93
N ASP A 269 10.64 5.47 7.18
CA ASP A 269 11.68 6.50 7.06
C ASP A 269 11.11 7.75 6.37
N ILE A 270 10.40 7.57 5.27
CA ILE A 270 9.70 8.65 4.55
C ILE A 270 8.66 9.34 5.46
N GLN A 271 7.89 8.57 6.25
CA GLN A 271 6.93 9.14 7.19
C GLN A 271 7.60 10.10 8.17
N LYS A 272 8.73 9.68 8.74
CA LYS A 272 9.52 10.50 9.66
C LYS A 272 10.10 11.74 9.01
N GLU A 273 10.72 11.58 7.83
CA GLU A 273 11.42 12.66 7.13
C GLU A 273 10.45 13.74 6.64
N TYR A 274 9.31 13.34 6.11
CA TYR A 274 8.34 14.24 5.48
C TYR A 274 7.15 14.61 6.37
N GLY A 275 7.04 14.06 7.59
CA GLY A 275 5.91 14.31 8.49
C GLY A 275 4.58 13.84 7.89
N LEU A 276 4.55 12.65 7.27
CA LEU A 276 3.39 12.17 6.55
C LEU A 276 2.37 11.47 7.45
N THR A 277 1.12 11.60 7.08
CA THR A 277 0.03 10.80 7.64
C THR A 277 -0.38 9.73 6.65
N TYR A 278 -0.59 8.49 7.13
CA TYR A 278 -0.93 7.35 6.28
C TYR A 278 -2.30 6.75 6.61
N LEU A 279 -3.05 6.39 5.57
CA LEU A 279 -4.06 5.33 5.61
C LEU A 279 -3.46 4.10 4.93
N PHE A 280 -3.07 3.11 5.72
CA PHE A 280 -2.40 1.89 5.25
C PHE A 280 -3.40 0.75 5.18
N ILE A 281 -3.75 0.32 3.97
CA ILE A 281 -4.68 -0.77 3.71
C ILE A 281 -3.89 -2.04 3.46
N SER A 282 -4.16 -3.10 4.21
CA SER A 282 -3.55 -4.42 3.99
C SER A 282 -4.42 -5.52 4.57
N HIS A 283 -4.29 -6.72 4.03
CA HIS A 283 -4.85 -7.94 4.61
C HIS A 283 -3.83 -8.69 5.49
N ASP A 284 -2.55 -8.30 5.47
CA ASP A 284 -1.50 -8.85 6.33
C ASP A 284 -1.47 -8.13 7.69
N LEU A 285 -1.99 -8.80 8.72
CA LEU A 285 -2.06 -8.25 10.08
C LEU A 285 -0.68 -7.98 10.69
N LYS A 286 0.37 -8.73 10.31
CA LYS A 286 1.74 -8.49 10.80
C LYS A 286 2.27 -7.17 10.26
N VAL A 287 2.01 -6.88 8.99
CA VAL A 287 2.37 -5.60 8.35
C VAL A 287 1.61 -4.44 9.02
N ILE A 288 0.30 -4.61 9.19
CA ILE A 288 -0.54 -3.59 9.85
C ILE A 288 -0.01 -3.27 11.25
N ARG A 289 0.27 -4.28 12.08
CA ARG A 289 0.80 -4.07 13.44
C ARG A 289 2.15 -3.35 13.46
N SER A 290 2.96 -3.53 12.43
CA SER A 290 4.27 -2.88 12.35
C SER A 290 4.21 -1.44 11.86
N MET A 291 3.15 -1.06 11.12
CA MET A 291 3.03 0.25 10.51
C MET A 291 2.10 1.20 11.28
N SER A 292 1.07 0.64 11.93
CA SER A 292 -0.10 1.42 12.36
C SER A 292 -0.04 1.82 13.82
N ASP A 293 -0.49 3.05 14.08
CA ASP A 293 -0.76 3.57 15.44
C ASP A 293 -2.16 3.17 15.88
N PHE A 294 -3.12 3.12 14.93
CA PHE A 294 -4.50 2.67 15.14
C PHE A 294 -4.91 1.69 14.05
N ILE A 295 -5.84 0.81 14.37
CA ILE A 295 -6.37 -0.17 13.44
C ILE A 295 -7.89 0.00 13.35
N PHE A 296 -8.38 0.16 12.13
CA PHE A 296 -9.80 0.09 11.79
C PHE A 296 -10.10 -1.25 11.13
N VAL A 297 -11.19 -1.89 11.55
CA VAL A 297 -11.65 -3.15 11.00
C VAL A 297 -12.94 -2.91 10.23
N MET A 298 -12.99 -3.38 8.99
CA MET A 298 -14.08 -3.12 8.06
C MET A 298 -14.73 -4.41 7.53
#